data_25e783f7de1b2976b4dca52764e4b467
#
_entry.id   25e783f7de1b2976b4dca52764e4b467
#
_cell.length_a   1.000
_cell.length_b   1.000
_cell.length_c   1.000
_cell.angle_alpha   90.00
_cell.angle_beta   90.00
_cell.angle_gamma   90.00
#
_symmetry.space_group_name_H-M   'P 1'
#
loop_
_entity.id
_entity.type
_entity.pdbx_description
1 polymer ?
#
loop_
_entity_poly.entity_id
_entity_poly.type
_entity_poly.pdbx_seq_one_letter_code
_entity_poly.pdbx_strand_id
1 'polypeptide(L)'
;ILLIMTFYTRPGTLMLDPSKTDMVGWMATTISLLSIIFAWFVYDLIWRSPLKRKPWAAATVLTVSLFTYAYWIDGFYNGRFVLLQIGAMIATTMSANVRFVIIPNQKKIMTALLEGKPHDLDAGHQAKMRSLTNNYVTFPVIFLMLSAHFPSIYGDPYYLPIVFIIGAGLVVIKHMMNIYNE
;
A
#
# COMPACT_ATOMS: atom_id res chain seq x y z
N ILE A 1 9.41 5.47 11.81
CA ILE A 1 9.99 6.45 12.75
C ILE A 1 10.27 7.78 12.04
N LEU A 2 11.09 7.83 10.95
CA LEU A 2 11.43 9.10 10.25
C LEU A 2 10.20 9.86 9.76
N LEU A 3 9.21 9.18 9.17
CA LEU A 3 7.97 9.79 8.69
C LEU A 3 7.20 10.44 9.85
N ILE A 4 7.11 9.76 10.99
CA ILE A 4 6.47 10.29 12.20
C ILE A 4 7.24 11.52 12.70
N MET A 5 8.54 11.43 12.84
CA MET A 5 9.37 12.55 13.34
C MET A 5 9.34 13.77 12.41
N THR A 6 9.27 13.55 11.09
CA THR A 6 9.32 14.64 10.12
C THR A 6 7.96 15.34 9.97
N PHE A 7 6.87 14.58 9.81
CA PHE A 7 5.57 15.17 9.44
C PHE A 7 4.63 15.38 10.63
N TYR A 8 4.61 14.43 11.57
CA TYR A 8 3.63 14.49 12.68
C TYR A 8 4.04 15.43 13.83
N THR A 9 5.27 15.94 13.83
CA THR A 9 5.70 16.95 14.82
C THR A 9 5.14 18.35 14.50
N ARG A 10 4.91 18.66 13.21
CA ARG A 10 4.36 19.95 12.76
C ARG A 10 3.34 19.72 11.63
N PRO A 11 2.22 19.06 11.92
CA PRO A 11 1.28 18.64 10.87
C PRO A 11 0.67 19.80 10.09
N GLY A 12 0.41 20.94 10.73
CA GLY A 12 -0.16 22.10 10.07
C GLY A 12 0.73 22.74 9.01
N THR A 13 2.05 22.57 9.11
CA THR A 13 3.01 23.17 8.15
C THR A 13 3.65 22.17 7.19
N LEU A 14 3.70 20.89 7.58
CA LEU A 14 4.43 19.88 6.81
C LEU A 14 3.52 18.90 6.06
N MET A 15 2.28 18.75 6.52
CA MET A 15 1.30 17.84 5.90
C MET A 15 0.28 18.60 5.05
N LEU A 16 -0.26 19.70 5.59
CA LEU A 16 -1.34 20.47 4.95
C LEU A 16 -0.81 21.43 3.89
N ASP A 17 -1.66 21.71 2.93
CA ASP A 17 -1.46 22.79 1.96
C ASP A 17 -2.33 23.98 2.39
N PRO A 18 -1.73 25.09 2.87
CA PRO A 18 -2.48 26.25 3.32
C PRO A 18 -3.31 26.93 2.22
N SER A 19 -3.02 26.66 0.95
CA SER A 19 -3.79 27.18 -0.18
C SER A 19 -5.09 26.39 -0.43
N LYS A 20 -5.16 25.16 0.11
CA LYS A 20 -6.29 24.24 -0.12
C LYS A 20 -7.23 24.12 1.08
N THR A 21 -6.73 24.35 2.30
CA THR A 21 -7.52 24.10 3.51
C THR A 21 -7.03 24.84 4.74
N ASP A 22 -7.97 25.19 5.63
CA ASP A 22 -7.72 25.71 6.98
C ASP A 22 -7.82 24.61 8.05
N MET A 23 -7.68 23.34 7.66
CA MET A 23 -7.80 22.18 8.58
C MET A 23 -6.78 22.26 9.70
N VAL A 24 -7.21 21.93 10.90
CA VAL A 24 -6.32 21.89 12.08
C VAL A 24 -5.39 20.66 12.00
N GLY A 25 -4.11 20.86 12.34
CA GLY A 25 -3.08 19.84 12.21
C GLY A 25 -3.37 18.50 12.91
N TRP A 26 -4.05 18.50 14.07
CA TRP A 26 -4.42 17.24 14.73
C TRP A 26 -5.45 16.42 13.93
N MET A 27 -6.37 17.07 13.22
CA MET A 27 -7.32 16.39 12.32
C MET A 27 -6.59 15.71 11.18
N ALA A 28 -5.65 16.43 10.55
CA ALA A 28 -4.81 15.87 9.50
C ALA A 28 -4.02 14.64 9.97
N THR A 29 -3.41 14.73 11.15
CA THR A 29 -2.70 13.60 11.78
C THR A 29 -3.63 12.41 12.01
N THR A 30 -4.82 12.64 12.54
CA THR A 30 -5.81 11.58 12.81
C THR A 30 -6.26 10.89 11.53
N ILE A 31 -6.60 11.64 10.49
CA ILE A 31 -6.98 11.09 9.17
C ILE A 31 -5.84 10.22 8.62
N SER A 32 -4.61 10.74 8.67
CA SER A 32 -3.45 10.01 8.17
C SER A 32 -3.21 8.69 8.92
N LEU A 33 -3.20 8.69 10.25
CA LEU A 33 -2.98 7.49 11.05
C LEU A 33 -4.10 6.46 10.89
N LEU A 34 -5.35 6.91 10.92
CA LEU A 34 -6.49 6.02 10.71
C LEU A 34 -6.47 5.38 9.34
N SER A 35 -6.15 6.14 8.29
CA SER A 35 -6.10 5.58 6.93
C SER A 35 -5.00 4.53 6.74
N ILE A 36 -3.84 4.69 7.40
CA ILE A 36 -2.78 3.67 7.40
C ILE A 36 -3.28 2.36 8.04
N ILE A 37 -3.99 2.47 9.16
CA ILE A 37 -4.56 1.30 9.85
C ILE A 37 -5.67 0.67 9.01
N PHE A 38 -6.62 1.46 8.52
CA PHE A 38 -7.74 0.98 7.72
C PHE A 38 -7.32 0.38 6.39
N ALA A 39 -6.24 0.84 5.78
CA ALA A 39 -5.73 0.30 4.51
C ALA A 39 -5.52 -1.21 4.57
N TRP A 40 -4.94 -1.74 5.66
CA TRP A 40 -4.76 -3.17 5.81
C TRP A 40 -6.08 -3.92 5.99
N PHE A 41 -7.02 -3.38 6.76
CA PHE A 41 -8.34 -4.01 6.95
C PHE A 41 -9.12 -4.10 5.63
N VAL A 42 -9.14 -3.02 4.85
CA VAL A 42 -9.78 -3.00 3.52
C VAL A 42 -9.12 -4.02 2.59
N TYR A 43 -7.80 -4.03 2.54
CA TYR A 43 -7.04 -4.99 1.76
C TYR A 43 -7.34 -6.44 2.20
N ASP A 44 -7.31 -6.72 3.50
CA ASP A 44 -7.57 -8.06 4.04
C ASP A 44 -9.01 -8.53 3.77
N LEU A 45 -9.99 -7.63 3.89
CA LEU A 45 -11.38 -7.90 3.56
C LEU A 45 -11.56 -8.29 2.09
N ILE A 46 -10.91 -7.59 1.16
CA ILE A 46 -10.97 -7.91 -0.26
C ILE A 46 -10.39 -9.31 -0.52
N TRP A 47 -9.28 -9.65 0.08
CA TRP A 47 -8.66 -10.97 -0.07
C TRP A 47 -9.39 -12.10 0.66
N ARG A 48 -10.28 -11.82 1.60
CA ARG A 48 -11.20 -12.79 2.22
C ARG A 48 -12.51 -12.92 1.46
N SER A 49 -12.82 -11.96 0.59
CA SER A 49 -14.04 -11.94 -0.21
C SER A 49 -13.97 -12.91 -1.40
N PRO A 50 -15.07 -13.16 -2.14
CA PRO A 50 -15.06 -13.94 -3.37
C PRO A 50 -14.11 -13.41 -4.44
N LEU A 51 -13.68 -12.13 -4.37
CA LEU A 51 -12.73 -11.54 -5.29
C LEU A 51 -11.35 -12.23 -5.28
N LYS A 52 -10.99 -12.96 -4.21
CA LYS A 52 -9.77 -13.78 -4.17
C LYS A 52 -9.64 -14.76 -5.34
N ARG A 53 -10.78 -15.18 -5.93
CA ARG A 53 -10.82 -16.07 -7.10
C ARG A 53 -10.44 -15.37 -8.40
N LYS A 54 -10.45 -14.03 -8.42
CA LYS A 54 -10.12 -13.19 -9.59
C LYS A 54 -9.08 -12.14 -9.17
N PRO A 55 -7.80 -12.51 -9.05
CA PRO A 55 -6.77 -11.63 -8.46
C PRO A 55 -6.64 -10.29 -9.20
N TRP A 56 -6.83 -10.28 -10.52
CA TRP A 56 -6.80 -9.03 -11.29
C TRP A 56 -7.97 -8.10 -10.95
N ALA A 57 -9.17 -8.64 -10.73
CA ALA A 57 -10.31 -7.83 -10.29
C ALA A 57 -10.05 -7.25 -8.89
N ALA A 58 -9.50 -8.04 -7.97
CA ALA A 58 -9.11 -7.56 -6.65
C ALA A 58 -8.04 -6.45 -6.74
N ALA A 59 -7.04 -6.62 -7.58
CA ALA A 59 -6.01 -5.61 -7.82
C ALA A 59 -6.60 -4.30 -8.39
N THR A 60 -7.51 -4.40 -9.37
CA THR A 60 -8.19 -3.24 -9.94
C THR A 60 -9.00 -2.49 -8.89
N VAL A 61 -9.81 -3.20 -8.09
CA VAL A 61 -10.61 -2.58 -7.00
C VAL A 61 -9.69 -1.87 -6.01
N LEU A 62 -8.60 -2.51 -5.58
CA LEU A 62 -7.62 -1.89 -4.67
C LEU A 62 -6.98 -0.65 -5.27
N THR A 63 -6.56 -0.71 -6.54
CA THR A 63 -5.92 0.43 -7.23
C THR A 63 -6.90 1.59 -7.38
N VAL A 64 -8.14 1.34 -7.80
CA VAL A 64 -9.18 2.37 -7.92
C VAL A 64 -9.50 2.99 -6.56
N SER A 65 -9.65 2.17 -5.51
CA SER A 65 -9.89 2.67 -4.15
C SER A 65 -8.74 3.55 -3.66
N LEU A 66 -7.51 3.13 -3.93
CA LEU A 66 -6.32 3.89 -3.54
C LEU A 66 -6.19 5.21 -4.31
N PHE A 67 -6.51 5.21 -5.62
CA PHE A 67 -6.53 6.41 -6.43
C PHE A 67 -7.60 7.40 -5.95
N THR A 68 -8.81 6.91 -5.69
CA THR A 68 -9.93 7.73 -5.16
C THR A 68 -9.55 8.35 -3.82
N TYR A 69 -8.94 7.56 -2.94
CA TYR A 69 -8.44 8.06 -1.66
C TYR A 69 -7.33 9.11 -1.85
N ALA A 70 -6.36 8.85 -2.74
CA ALA A 70 -5.29 9.81 -3.06
C ALA A 70 -5.83 11.13 -3.56
N TYR A 71 -6.79 11.09 -4.47
CA TYR A 71 -7.46 12.27 -4.99
C TYR A 71 -8.21 13.05 -3.90
N TRP A 72 -8.88 12.34 -3.00
CA TRP A 72 -9.57 12.98 -1.88
C TRP A 72 -8.62 13.68 -0.91
N ILE A 73 -7.52 13.04 -0.53
CA ILE A 73 -6.55 13.64 0.40
C ILE A 73 -5.71 14.76 -0.25
N ASP A 74 -5.57 14.77 -1.56
CA ASP A 74 -4.92 15.85 -2.29
C ASP A 74 -5.68 17.18 -2.16
N GLY A 75 -6.96 17.13 -1.84
CA GLY A 75 -7.77 18.31 -1.57
C GLY A 75 -7.37 19.11 -0.33
N PHE A 76 -6.51 18.56 0.55
CA PHE A 76 -6.08 19.24 1.77
C PHE A 76 -4.62 19.00 2.17
N TYR A 77 -4.01 17.90 1.74
CA TYR A 77 -2.57 17.67 1.94
C TYR A 77 -1.74 18.29 0.81
N ASN A 78 -0.48 18.59 1.10
CA ASN A 78 0.48 18.92 0.06
C ASN A 78 0.86 17.65 -0.74
N GLY A 79 1.17 17.79 -2.02
CA GLY A 79 1.45 16.68 -2.93
C GLY A 79 2.59 15.76 -2.46
N ARG A 80 3.62 16.31 -1.80
CA ARG A 80 4.69 15.52 -1.20
C ARG A 80 4.17 14.56 -0.15
N PHE A 81 3.31 15.05 0.74
CA PHE A 81 2.74 14.23 1.80
C PHE A 81 1.76 13.19 1.25
N VAL A 82 0.98 13.53 0.22
CA VAL A 82 0.09 12.58 -0.47
C VAL A 82 0.87 11.37 -0.97
N LEU A 83 1.99 11.56 -1.66
CA LEU A 83 2.82 10.46 -2.17
C LEU A 83 3.38 9.60 -1.03
N LEU A 84 3.87 10.22 0.03
CA LEU A 84 4.38 9.51 1.21
C LEU A 84 3.27 8.73 1.93
N GLN A 85 2.08 9.33 2.05
CA GLN A 85 0.92 8.70 2.69
C GLN A 85 0.50 7.43 1.96
N ILE A 86 0.35 7.49 0.63
CA ILE A 86 0.01 6.33 -0.19
C ILE A 86 1.09 5.25 -0.09
N GLY A 87 2.36 5.63 -0.19
CA GLY A 87 3.48 4.72 -0.02
C GLY A 87 3.49 4.06 1.37
N ALA A 88 3.23 4.83 2.44
CA ALA A 88 3.14 4.32 3.81
C ALA A 88 1.98 3.34 4.00
N MET A 89 0.80 3.62 3.42
CA MET A 89 -0.36 2.73 3.47
C MET A 89 -0.04 1.38 2.83
N ILE A 90 0.56 1.37 1.63
CA ILE A 90 0.94 0.14 0.94
C ILE A 90 2.03 -0.61 1.74
N ALA A 91 3.09 0.08 2.17
CA ALA A 91 4.19 -0.53 2.92
C ALA A 91 3.73 -1.14 4.25
N THR A 92 2.83 -0.45 4.96
CA THR A 92 2.24 -0.98 6.21
C THR A 92 1.37 -2.21 5.93
N THR A 93 0.58 -2.18 4.85
CA THR A 93 -0.21 -3.34 4.40
C THR A 93 0.70 -4.54 4.07
N MET A 94 1.82 -4.32 3.36
CA MET A 94 2.81 -5.36 3.08
C MET A 94 3.37 -5.97 4.37
N SER A 95 3.76 -5.13 5.33
CA SER A 95 4.30 -5.57 6.63
C SER A 95 3.25 -6.34 7.45
N ALA A 96 2.02 -5.87 7.46
CA ALA A 96 0.91 -6.52 8.13
C ALA A 96 0.58 -7.89 7.50
N ASN A 97 0.64 -8.02 6.17
CA ASN A 97 0.51 -9.30 5.48
C ASN A 97 1.57 -10.30 5.95
N VAL A 98 2.82 -9.88 6.07
CA VAL A 98 3.91 -10.75 6.56
C VAL A 98 3.60 -11.20 7.99
N ARG A 99 3.28 -10.27 8.87
CA ARG A 99 3.11 -10.54 10.32
C ARG A 99 1.87 -11.36 10.64
N PHE A 100 0.74 -11.05 10.00
CA PHE A 100 -0.55 -11.60 10.38
C PHE A 100 -1.07 -12.73 9.48
N VAL A 101 -0.52 -12.87 8.28
CA VAL A 101 -0.98 -13.90 7.34
C VAL A 101 0.16 -14.83 6.92
N ILE A 102 1.27 -14.32 6.39
CA ILE A 102 2.31 -15.15 5.79
C ILE A 102 3.00 -15.99 6.86
N ILE A 103 3.56 -15.36 7.90
CA ILE A 103 4.29 -16.08 8.97
C ILE A 103 3.41 -17.08 9.70
N PRO A 104 2.17 -16.77 10.15
CA PRO A 104 1.34 -17.76 10.83
C PRO A 104 1.00 -18.96 9.95
N ASN A 105 0.69 -18.75 8.67
CA ASN A 105 0.37 -19.86 7.77
C ASN A 105 1.60 -20.73 7.47
N GLN A 106 2.78 -20.13 7.27
CA GLN A 106 4.03 -20.86 7.08
C GLN A 106 4.39 -21.71 8.33
N LYS A 107 4.18 -21.15 9.54
CA LYS A 107 4.39 -21.93 10.78
C LYS A 107 3.47 -23.12 10.86
N LYS A 108 2.18 -22.99 10.53
CA LYS A 108 1.22 -24.12 10.50
C LYS A 108 1.69 -25.23 9.56
N ILE A 109 2.11 -24.86 8.35
CA ILE A 109 2.61 -25.82 7.35
C ILE A 109 3.86 -26.54 7.87
N MET A 110 4.83 -25.80 8.41
CA MET A 110 6.08 -26.35 8.92
C MET A 110 5.81 -27.32 10.08
N THR A 111 4.93 -26.96 11.03
CA THR A 111 4.58 -27.84 12.15
C THR A 111 3.93 -29.14 11.64
N ALA A 112 2.99 -29.07 10.71
CA ALA A 112 2.35 -30.26 10.13
C ALA A 112 3.37 -31.18 9.44
N LEU A 113 4.32 -30.61 8.69
CA LEU A 113 5.39 -31.37 8.03
C LEU A 113 6.31 -32.07 9.04
N LEU A 114 6.68 -31.39 10.11
CA LEU A 114 7.52 -31.97 11.18
C LEU A 114 6.82 -33.11 11.93
N GLU A 115 5.50 -33.03 12.04
CA GLU A 115 4.66 -34.10 12.68
C GLU A 115 4.28 -35.23 11.71
N GLY A 116 4.73 -35.16 10.44
CA GLY A 116 4.34 -36.15 9.42
C GLY A 116 2.86 -36.13 9.05
N LYS A 117 2.16 -35.02 9.32
CA LYS A 117 0.74 -34.82 9.03
C LYS A 117 0.52 -34.12 7.70
N PRO A 118 -0.62 -34.36 7.02
CA PRO A 118 -0.96 -33.56 5.84
C PRO A 118 -1.08 -32.07 6.21
N HIS A 119 -0.45 -31.20 5.42
CA HIS A 119 -0.49 -29.76 5.63
C HIS A 119 -1.73 -29.14 5.01
N ASP A 120 -2.17 -28.00 5.55
CA ASP A 120 -3.30 -27.23 5.07
C ASP A 120 -2.92 -26.51 3.76
N LEU A 121 -3.49 -26.98 2.64
CA LEU A 121 -3.27 -26.41 1.31
C LEU A 121 -3.81 -24.98 1.19
N ASP A 122 -4.93 -24.67 1.87
CA ASP A 122 -5.50 -23.32 1.87
C ASP A 122 -4.59 -22.32 2.58
N ALA A 123 -3.96 -22.71 3.68
CA ALA A 123 -2.96 -21.88 4.37
C ALA A 123 -1.77 -21.59 3.46
N GLY A 124 -1.30 -22.60 2.71
CA GLY A 124 -0.23 -22.45 1.72
C GLY A 124 -0.60 -21.47 0.60
N HIS A 125 -1.78 -21.66 0.03
CA HIS A 125 -2.29 -20.80 -1.02
C HIS A 125 -2.44 -19.33 -0.54
N GLN A 126 -3.00 -19.10 0.65
CA GLN A 126 -3.13 -17.77 1.22
C GLN A 126 -1.76 -17.10 1.42
N ALA A 127 -0.80 -17.80 2.02
CA ALA A 127 0.54 -17.26 2.22
C ALA A 127 1.22 -16.90 0.88
N LYS A 128 1.11 -17.78 -0.13
CA LYS A 128 1.64 -17.55 -1.48
C LYS A 128 1.04 -16.32 -2.13
N MET A 129 -0.29 -16.17 -2.11
CA MET A 129 -0.98 -15.04 -2.75
C MET A 129 -0.63 -13.71 -2.09
N ARG A 130 -0.54 -13.67 -0.76
CA ARG A 130 -0.12 -12.45 -0.04
C ARG A 130 1.33 -12.09 -0.31
N SER A 131 2.22 -13.06 -0.34
CA SER A 131 3.63 -12.86 -0.69
C SER A 131 3.78 -12.35 -2.12
N LEU A 132 3.04 -12.93 -3.07
CA LEU A 132 3.04 -12.52 -4.46
C LEU A 132 2.55 -11.07 -4.60
N THR A 133 1.47 -10.69 -3.93
CA THR A 133 0.98 -9.30 -3.95
C THR A 133 2.03 -8.34 -3.41
N ASN A 134 2.69 -8.66 -2.28
CA ASN A 134 3.79 -7.85 -1.75
C ASN A 134 4.91 -7.70 -2.78
N ASN A 135 5.26 -8.78 -3.48
CA ASN A 135 6.27 -8.74 -4.54
C ASN A 135 5.91 -7.77 -5.67
N TYR A 136 4.65 -7.78 -6.14
CA TYR A 136 4.18 -6.90 -7.21
C TYR A 136 4.20 -5.41 -6.83
N VAL A 137 3.83 -5.07 -5.60
CA VAL A 137 3.75 -3.67 -5.17
C VAL A 137 5.08 -3.08 -4.67
N THR A 138 6.14 -3.88 -4.61
CA THR A 138 7.46 -3.41 -4.16
C THR A 138 7.98 -2.24 -4.98
N PHE A 139 7.96 -2.33 -6.31
CA PHE A 139 8.43 -1.23 -7.18
C PHE A 139 7.55 0.01 -7.09
N PRO A 140 6.22 -0.07 -7.16
CA PRO A 140 5.35 1.07 -6.89
C PRO A 140 5.62 1.76 -5.55
N VAL A 141 5.83 1.03 -4.47
CA VAL A 141 6.12 1.62 -3.16
C VAL A 141 7.44 2.39 -3.17
N ILE A 142 8.50 1.79 -3.71
CA ILE A 142 9.80 2.46 -3.83
C ILE A 142 9.66 3.73 -4.66
N PHE A 143 8.97 3.66 -5.79
CA PHE A 143 8.72 4.80 -6.67
C PHE A 143 7.98 5.93 -5.93
N LEU A 144 6.90 5.62 -5.20
CA LEU A 144 6.15 6.61 -4.43
C LEU A 144 7.00 7.30 -3.36
N MET A 145 7.80 6.52 -2.63
CA MET A 145 8.69 7.04 -1.58
C MET A 145 9.79 7.94 -2.17
N LEU A 146 10.37 7.57 -3.31
CA LEU A 146 11.37 8.37 -4.00
C LEU A 146 10.75 9.63 -4.61
N SER A 147 9.59 9.52 -5.25
CA SER A 147 8.90 10.64 -5.91
C SER A 147 8.60 11.81 -4.96
N ALA A 148 8.39 11.53 -3.68
CA ALA A 148 8.21 12.54 -2.65
C ALA A 148 9.44 13.44 -2.41
N HIS A 149 10.60 13.07 -2.94
CA HIS A 149 11.82 13.88 -2.86
C HIS A 149 12.04 14.79 -4.08
N PHE A 150 11.19 14.67 -5.10
CA PHE A 150 11.32 15.44 -6.36
C PHE A 150 10.15 16.42 -6.53
N PRO A 151 10.35 17.71 -6.23
CA PRO A 151 9.31 18.74 -6.39
C PRO A 151 8.72 18.83 -7.80
N SER A 152 9.52 18.49 -8.82
CA SER A 152 9.06 18.41 -10.21
C SER A 152 7.96 17.38 -10.45
N ILE A 153 7.83 16.37 -9.59
CA ILE A 153 6.79 15.35 -9.71
C ILE A 153 5.50 15.85 -9.06
N TYR A 154 5.54 16.20 -7.78
CA TYR A 154 4.33 16.55 -7.03
C TYR A 154 3.91 18.03 -7.17
N GLY A 155 4.69 18.84 -7.86
CA GLY A 155 4.34 20.22 -8.19
C GLY A 155 3.50 20.35 -9.48
N ASP A 156 3.34 19.30 -10.26
CA ASP A 156 2.49 19.28 -11.45
C ASP A 156 1.02 19.04 -11.05
N PRO A 157 0.04 19.79 -11.59
CA PRO A 157 -1.37 19.59 -11.26
C PRO A 157 -1.93 18.21 -11.65
N TYR A 158 -1.27 17.52 -12.57
CA TYR A 158 -1.64 16.17 -13.03
C TYR A 158 -0.77 15.06 -12.44
N TYR A 159 -0.02 15.33 -11.38
CA TYR A 159 0.93 14.37 -10.84
C TYR A 159 0.28 13.05 -10.40
N LEU A 160 -0.93 13.07 -9.84
CA LEU A 160 -1.60 11.85 -9.40
C LEU A 160 -1.87 10.87 -10.54
N PRO A 161 -2.55 11.24 -11.64
CA PRO A 161 -2.70 10.34 -12.80
C PRO A 161 -1.37 9.81 -13.31
N ILE A 162 -0.36 10.68 -13.44
CA ILE A 162 0.97 10.30 -13.94
C ILE A 162 1.60 9.24 -13.03
N VAL A 163 1.60 9.46 -11.72
CA VAL A 163 2.18 8.55 -10.73
C VAL A 163 1.47 7.20 -10.72
N PHE A 164 0.14 7.18 -10.85
CA PHE A 164 -0.61 5.93 -10.91
C PHE A 164 -0.40 5.16 -12.20
N ILE A 165 -0.27 5.83 -13.35
CA ILE A 165 0.08 5.21 -14.64
C ILE A 165 1.48 4.59 -14.57
N ILE A 166 2.47 5.32 -14.04
CA ILE A 166 3.83 4.78 -13.86
C ILE A 166 3.81 3.61 -12.88
N GLY A 167 3.09 3.72 -11.77
CA GLY A 167 2.92 2.64 -10.80
C GLY A 167 2.33 1.37 -11.42
N ALA A 168 1.30 1.51 -12.25
CA ALA A 168 0.72 0.39 -13.00
C ALA A 168 1.74 -0.21 -13.98
N GLY A 169 2.50 0.60 -14.70
CA GLY A 169 3.59 0.16 -15.57
C GLY A 169 4.65 -0.65 -14.81
N LEU A 170 5.03 -0.21 -13.60
CA LEU A 170 5.98 -0.93 -12.75
C LEU A 170 5.43 -2.30 -12.30
N VAL A 171 4.12 -2.42 -12.05
CA VAL A 171 3.48 -3.73 -11.78
C VAL A 171 3.57 -4.64 -13.01
N VAL A 172 3.32 -4.12 -14.20
CA VAL A 172 3.45 -4.90 -15.46
C VAL A 172 4.89 -5.35 -15.67
N ILE A 173 5.88 -4.47 -15.50
CA ILE A 173 7.31 -4.83 -15.58
C ILE A 173 7.62 -5.96 -14.60
N LYS A 174 7.16 -5.84 -13.36
CA LYS A 174 7.38 -6.86 -12.34
C LYS A 174 6.71 -8.19 -12.69
N HIS A 175 5.53 -8.16 -13.31
CA HIS A 175 4.86 -9.35 -13.82
C HIS A 175 5.70 -10.05 -14.91
N MET A 176 6.20 -9.29 -15.87
CA MET A 176 7.09 -9.84 -16.91
C MET A 176 8.36 -10.45 -16.32
N MET A 177 8.99 -9.77 -15.35
CA MET A 177 10.16 -10.32 -14.67
C MET A 177 9.87 -11.62 -13.91
N ASN A 178 8.70 -11.73 -13.29
CA ASN A 178 8.31 -12.96 -12.59
C ASN A 178 8.11 -14.12 -13.56
N ILE A 179 7.46 -13.89 -14.72
CA ILE A 179 7.27 -14.92 -15.77
C ILE A 179 8.61 -15.36 -16.36
N TYR A 180 9.55 -14.43 -16.59
CA TYR A 180 10.84 -14.75 -17.17
C TYR A 180 11.73 -15.60 -16.24
N ASN A 181 11.52 -15.50 -14.92
CA ASN A 181 12.31 -16.22 -13.92
C ASN A 181 11.64 -17.55 -13.44
N GLU A 182 10.46 -17.91 -13.98
CA GLU A 182 9.83 -19.23 -13.79
C GLU A 182 10.31 -20.24 -14.87
#